data_8723d317520e1110ce30a16fdcaf9470
#
_entry.id   8723d317520e1110ce30a16fdcaf9470
#
_cell.length_a   1.000
_cell.length_b   1.000
_cell.length_c   1.000
_cell.angle_alpha   90.00
_cell.angle_beta   90.00
_cell.angle_gamma   90.00
#
_symmetry.space_group_name_H-M   'P 1'
#
loop_
_entity.id
_entity.type
_entity.pdbx_description
1 polymer ?
#
loop_
_entity_poly.entity_id
_entity_poly.type
_entity_poly.pdbx_seq_one_letter_code
_entity_poly.pdbx_strand_id
1 'polypeptide(L)'
;IYSSFFFSLTLEKNIFKYFRIKKEKLIHTKNKERGKMNENNELLMYIYQNANMGVKNCTNLIRILQGKDNKIKKIIEGELKGYEEFAKRAEKLIKKNKLNPKEIGLMADVMSKISMNMEMMKDNSDARVADMLTKGFTMGNVDITKKIDRFEKDADKDILKLAKDLLNFGKENIEILKPYL
;
A
#
# COMPACT_ATOMS: atom_id res chain seq x y z
N ILE A 1 22.41 -33.57 -55.76
CA ILE A 1 21.07 -33.79 -55.14
C ILE A 1 21.18 -33.84 -53.61
N TYR A 2 22.25 -34.37 -53.00
CA TYR A 2 22.39 -34.44 -51.52
C TYR A 2 22.68 -33.11 -50.83
N SER A 3 23.29 -32.14 -51.50
CA SER A 3 23.64 -30.81 -50.91
C SER A 3 22.42 -29.94 -50.63
N SER A 4 21.41 -29.98 -51.47
CA SER A 4 20.17 -29.18 -51.32
C SER A 4 19.29 -29.65 -50.15
N PHE A 5 19.27 -30.96 -49.87
CA PHE A 5 18.46 -31.54 -48.79
C PHE A 5 19.08 -31.24 -47.40
N PHE A 6 20.40 -31.25 -47.29
CA PHE A 6 21.10 -30.90 -46.05
C PHE A 6 20.95 -29.41 -45.70
N PHE A 7 20.93 -28.54 -46.69
CA PHE A 7 20.76 -27.10 -46.53
C PHE A 7 19.33 -26.75 -46.02
N SER A 8 18.34 -27.46 -46.55
CA SER A 8 16.93 -27.31 -46.13
C SER A 8 16.73 -27.71 -44.65
N LEU A 9 17.28 -28.86 -44.23
CA LEU A 9 17.19 -29.36 -42.84
C LEU A 9 17.87 -28.41 -41.82
N THR A 10 18.98 -27.79 -42.22
CA THR A 10 19.71 -26.85 -41.36
C THR A 10 18.93 -25.53 -41.22
N LEU A 11 18.30 -25.07 -42.27
CA LEU A 11 17.45 -23.85 -42.28
C LEU A 11 16.22 -24.04 -41.40
N GLU A 12 15.54 -25.18 -41.53
CA GLU A 12 14.39 -25.52 -40.66
C GLU A 12 14.76 -25.56 -39.16
N LYS A 13 15.88 -26.23 -38.81
CA LYS A 13 16.37 -26.27 -37.42
C LYS A 13 16.69 -24.89 -36.87
N ASN A 14 17.26 -24.01 -37.69
CA ASN A 14 17.55 -22.62 -37.27
C ASN A 14 16.28 -21.78 -37.09
N ILE A 15 15.29 -21.98 -37.97
CA ILE A 15 13.96 -21.32 -37.86
C ILE A 15 13.26 -21.80 -36.58
N PHE A 16 13.22 -23.11 -36.32
CA PHE A 16 12.63 -23.67 -35.07
C PHE A 16 13.34 -23.15 -33.82
N LYS A 17 14.68 -23.08 -33.84
CA LYS A 17 15.47 -22.53 -32.73
C LYS A 17 15.16 -21.06 -32.50
N TYR A 18 15.01 -20.24 -33.55
CA TYR A 18 14.66 -18.83 -33.46
C TYR A 18 13.26 -18.64 -32.86
N PHE A 19 12.26 -19.38 -33.31
CA PHE A 19 10.90 -19.31 -32.77
C PHE A 19 10.84 -19.76 -31.31
N ARG A 20 11.61 -20.80 -30.93
CA ARG A 20 11.68 -21.25 -29.53
C ARG A 20 12.26 -20.17 -28.62
N ILE A 21 13.40 -19.57 -29.02
CA ILE A 21 14.02 -18.48 -28.25
C ILE A 21 13.08 -17.27 -28.13
N LYS A 22 12.38 -16.90 -29.19
CA LYS A 22 11.43 -15.81 -29.23
C LYS A 22 10.24 -16.09 -28.28
N LYS A 23 9.73 -17.30 -28.28
CA LYS A 23 8.66 -17.76 -27.38
C LYS A 23 9.11 -17.75 -25.90
N GLU A 24 10.30 -18.25 -25.60
CA GLU A 24 10.86 -18.24 -24.24
C GLU A 24 11.05 -16.81 -23.71
N LYS A 25 11.60 -15.90 -24.53
CA LYS A 25 11.72 -14.47 -24.19
C LYS A 25 10.36 -13.83 -23.94
N LEU A 26 9.35 -14.11 -24.76
CA LEU A 26 7.99 -13.58 -24.60
C LEU A 26 7.34 -14.07 -23.30
N ILE A 27 7.52 -15.36 -22.95
CA ILE A 27 7.02 -15.95 -21.71
C ILE A 27 7.72 -15.30 -20.50
N HIS A 28 9.04 -15.14 -20.56
CA HIS A 28 9.81 -14.50 -19.50
C HIS A 28 9.38 -13.05 -19.27
N THR A 29 9.19 -12.27 -20.35
CA THR A 29 8.70 -10.90 -20.28
C THR A 29 7.30 -10.83 -19.65
N LYS A 30 6.35 -11.69 -20.11
CA LYS A 30 4.99 -11.75 -19.54
C LYS A 30 4.98 -12.13 -18.06
N ASN A 31 5.84 -13.07 -17.65
CA ASN A 31 5.94 -13.48 -16.25
C ASN A 31 6.52 -12.34 -15.38
N LYS A 32 7.52 -11.62 -15.89
CA LYS A 32 8.09 -10.45 -15.22
C LYS A 32 7.07 -9.31 -15.08
N GLU A 33 6.29 -9.01 -16.13
CA GLU A 33 5.22 -8.01 -16.10
C GLU A 33 4.10 -8.40 -15.12
N ARG A 34 3.71 -9.69 -15.08
CA ARG A 34 2.71 -10.21 -14.14
C ARG A 34 3.22 -10.13 -12.69
N GLY A 35 4.49 -10.45 -12.41
CA GLY A 35 5.11 -10.30 -11.10
C GLY A 35 5.09 -8.84 -10.65
N LYS A 36 5.55 -7.92 -11.49
CA LYS A 36 5.56 -6.48 -11.22
C LYS A 36 4.15 -5.93 -10.96
N MET A 37 3.15 -6.37 -11.73
CA MET A 37 1.76 -5.95 -11.53
C MET A 37 1.21 -6.43 -10.19
N ASN A 38 1.59 -7.63 -9.72
CA ASN A 38 1.17 -8.14 -8.41
C ASN A 38 1.79 -7.33 -7.25
N GLU A 39 3.07 -6.96 -7.36
CA GLU A 39 3.81 -6.18 -6.36
C GLU A 39 3.27 -4.76 -6.24
N ASN A 40 3.02 -4.08 -7.37
CA ASN A 40 2.34 -2.79 -7.41
C ASN A 40 0.97 -2.85 -6.73
N ASN A 41 0.21 -3.90 -7.03
CA ASN A 41 -1.12 -4.10 -6.47
C ASN A 41 -1.05 -4.29 -4.96
N GLU A 42 -0.15 -5.13 -4.46
CA GLU A 42 0.00 -5.40 -3.03
C GLU A 42 0.37 -4.14 -2.25
N LEU A 43 1.37 -3.38 -2.72
CA LEU A 43 1.80 -2.15 -2.06
C LEU A 43 0.72 -1.08 -2.10
N LEU A 44 0.10 -0.86 -3.26
CA LEU A 44 -0.93 0.16 -3.44
C LEU A 44 -2.19 -0.16 -2.62
N MET A 45 -2.58 -1.42 -2.57
CA MET A 45 -3.70 -1.88 -1.77
C MET A 45 -3.44 -1.69 -0.27
N TYR A 46 -2.22 -1.99 0.19
CA TYR A 46 -1.82 -1.74 1.57
C TYR A 46 -1.95 -0.25 1.93
N ILE A 47 -1.44 0.66 1.06
CA ILE A 47 -1.54 2.10 1.29
C ILE A 47 -3.00 2.54 1.38
N TYR A 48 -3.84 2.10 0.44
CA TYR A 48 -5.26 2.43 0.40
C TYR A 48 -5.99 1.97 1.66
N GLN A 49 -5.75 0.74 2.09
CA GLN A 49 -6.39 0.18 3.29
C GLN A 49 -5.92 0.87 4.57
N ASN A 50 -4.61 1.12 4.69
CA ASN A 50 -4.04 1.84 5.83
C ASN A 50 -4.65 3.25 5.96
N ALA A 51 -4.73 3.98 4.84
CA ALA A 51 -5.34 5.30 4.81
C ALA A 51 -6.82 5.27 5.20
N ASN A 52 -7.63 4.35 4.66
CA ASN A 52 -9.05 4.24 5.02
C ASN A 52 -9.25 3.80 6.48
N MET A 53 -8.38 2.96 7.02
CA MET A 53 -8.39 2.62 8.44
C MET A 53 -8.08 3.86 9.30
N GLY A 54 -7.11 4.67 8.89
CA GLY A 54 -6.80 5.95 9.55
C GLY A 54 -7.99 6.90 9.53
N VAL A 55 -8.65 7.08 8.39
CA VAL A 55 -9.88 7.88 8.26
C VAL A 55 -10.96 7.40 9.25
N LYS A 56 -11.24 6.09 9.27
CA LYS A 56 -12.23 5.50 10.18
C LYS A 56 -11.86 5.72 11.64
N ASN A 57 -10.60 5.53 12.00
CA ASN A 57 -10.13 5.65 13.38
C ASN A 57 -10.17 7.11 13.86
N CYS A 58 -9.67 8.06 13.07
CA CYS A 58 -9.73 9.49 13.40
C CYS A 58 -11.18 9.98 13.50
N THR A 59 -12.06 9.57 12.58
CA THR A 59 -13.50 9.90 12.65
C THR A 59 -14.14 9.39 13.94
N ASN A 60 -13.84 8.15 14.33
CA ASN A 60 -14.35 7.59 15.59
C ASN A 60 -13.81 8.33 16.81
N LEU A 61 -12.52 8.69 16.84
CA LEU A 61 -11.93 9.47 17.93
C LEU A 61 -12.58 10.84 18.05
N ILE A 62 -12.78 11.56 16.95
CA ILE A 62 -13.45 12.86 16.94
C ILE A 62 -14.85 12.73 17.55
N ARG A 63 -15.61 11.68 17.20
CA ARG A 63 -16.94 11.39 17.75
C ARG A 63 -16.90 11.11 19.25
N ILE A 64 -15.95 10.30 19.74
CA ILE A 64 -15.78 9.96 21.16
C ILE A 64 -15.39 11.19 21.99
N LEU A 65 -14.62 12.11 21.41
CA LEU A 65 -14.18 13.34 22.06
C LEU A 65 -15.13 14.52 21.86
N GLN A 66 -16.27 14.32 21.18
CA GLN A 66 -17.27 15.36 20.99
C GLN A 66 -17.80 15.86 22.35
N GLY A 67 -17.90 17.19 22.54
CA GLY A 67 -18.35 17.80 23.79
C GLY A 67 -17.30 17.79 24.92
N LYS A 68 -16.12 17.23 24.74
CA LYS A 68 -15.03 17.22 25.72
C LYS A 68 -14.01 18.32 25.43
N ASP A 69 -13.28 18.76 26.45
CA ASP A 69 -12.26 19.83 26.36
C ASP A 69 -10.84 19.22 26.11
N ASN A 70 -10.72 18.43 25.05
CA ASN A 70 -9.46 17.83 24.66
C ASN A 70 -8.69 18.73 23.67
N LYS A 71 -7.45 19.08 23.96
CA LYS A 71 -6.57 19.88 23.09
C LYS A 71 -6.09 19.10 21.86
N ILE A 72 -5.98 17.79 21.99
CA ILE A 72 -5.53 16.90 20.91
C ILE A 72 -6.51 16.82 19.71
N LYS A 73 -7.74 17.29 19.84
CA LYS A 73 -8.75 17.25 18.75
C LYS A 73 -8.26 17.84 17.44
N LYS A 74 -7.59 19.01 17.48
CA LYS A 74 -7.05 19.67 16.28
C LYS A 74 -6.01 18.80 15.56
N ILE A 75 -5.23 18.03 16.33
CA ILE A 75 -4.25 17.11 15.77
C ILE A 75 -4.98 15.99 15.05
N ILE A 76 -5.97 15.36 15.68
CA ILE A 76 -6.77 14.27 15.09
C ILE A 76 -7.49 14.73 13.82
N GLU A 77 -8.01 15.96 13.79
CA GLU A 77 -8.61 16.56 12.59
C GLU A 77 -7.57 16.74 11.46
N GLY A 78 -6.34 17.11 11.80
CA GLY A 78 -5.21 17.18 10.87
C GLY A 78 -4.83 15.82 10.32
N GLU A 79 -4.75 14.82 11.19
CA GLU A 79 -4.50 13.42 10.83
C GLU A 79 -5.59 12.86 9.91
N LEU A 80 -6.87 13.15 10.22
CA LEU A 80 -8.00 12.76 9.37
C LEU A 80 -7.85 13.29 7.94
N LYS A 81 -7.59 14.60 7.79
CA LYS A 81 -7.36 15.22 6.47
C LYS A 81 -6.18 14.58 5.73
N GLY A 82 -5.10 14.30 6.46
CA GLY A 82 -3.94 13.60 5.89
C GLY A 82 -4.30 12.23 5.35
N TYR A 83 -5.00 11.41 6.12
CA TYR A 83 -5.43 10.08 5.70
C TYR A 83 -6.44 10.12 4.54
N GLU A 84 -7.38 11.08 4.52
CA GLU A 84 -8.30 11.29 3.39
C GLU A 84 -7.54 11.59 2.09
N GLU A 85 -6.49 12.41 2.17
CA GLU A 85 -5.66 12.72 1.00
C GLU A 85 -4.88 11.47 0.52
N PHE A 86 -4.33 10.66 1.41
CA PHE A 86 -3.68 9.41 1.05
C PHE A 86 -4.66 8.41 0.42
N ALA A 87 -5.87 8.26 0.98
CA ALA A 87 -6.91 7.42 0.42
C ALA A 87 -7.28 7.84 -1.01
N LYS A 88 -7.48 9.14 -1.23
CA LYS A 88 -7.79 9.72 -2.54
C LYS A 88 -6.66 9.53 -3.56
N ARG A 89 -5.40 9.74 -3.15
CA ARG A 89 -4.23 9.52 -4.01
C ARG A 89 -4.09 8.04 -4.38
N ALA A 90 -4.25 7.13 -3.42
CA ALA A 90 -4.22 5.71 -3.65
C ALA A 90 -5.35 5.26 -4.59
N GLU A 91 -6.57 5.74 -4.38
CA GLU A 91 -7.73 5.44 -5.25
C GLU A 91 -7.47 5.87 -6.71
N LYS A 92 -6.87 7.05 -6.92
CA LYS A 92 -6.49 7.52 -8.25
C LYS A 92 -5.51 6.57 -8.93
N LEU A 93 -4.50 6.07 -8.20
CA LEU A 93 -3.54 5.10 -8.72
C LEU A 93 -4.17 3.72 -8.96
N ILE A 94 -5.09 3.27 -8.10
CA ILE A 94 -5.87 2.05 -8.30
C ILE A 94 -6.64 2.11 -9.61
N LYS A 95 -7.35 3.20 -9.88
CA LYS A 95 -8.08 3.43 -11.14
C LYS A 95 -7.14 3.47 -12.35
N LYS A 96 -5.99 4.18 -12.24
CA LYS A 96 -4.96 4.25 -13.28
C LYS A 96 -4.41 2.86 -13.65
N ASN A 97 -4.19 2.01 -12.65
CA ASN A 97 -3.64 0.66 -12.82
C ASN A 97 -4.71 -0.40 -13.12
N LYS A 98 -5.97 -0.02 -13.29
CA LYS A 98 -7.10 -0.93 -13.60
C LYS A 98 -7.22 -2.10 -12.63
N LEU A 99 -6.97 -1.87 -11.33
CA LEU A 99 -7.06 -2.90 -10.31
C LEU A 99 -8.51 -3.29 -10.06
N ASN A 100 -8.73 -4.58 -9.81
CA ASN A 100 -10.07 -5.10 -9.60
C ASN A 100 -10.58 -4.73 -8.18
N PRO A 101 -11.73 -4.04 -8.05
CA PRO A 101 -12.33 -3.71 -6.76
C PRO A 101 -12.63 -4.92 -5.87
N LYS A 102 -12.83 -6.12 -6.45
CA LYS A 102 -13.05 -7.36 -5.67
C LYS A 102 -11.83 -7.81 -4.88
N GLU A 103 -10.62 -7.53 -5.36
CA GLU A 103 -9.38 -7.78 -4.60
C GLU A 103 -9.26 -6.82 -3.41
N ILE A 104 -9.88 -5.64 -3.51
CA ILE A 104 -9.97 -4.65 -2.43
C ILE A 104 -10.83 -5.17 -1.27
N GLY A 105 -11.98 -5.78 -1.57
CA GLY A 105 -12.94 -6.27 -0.57
C GLY A 105 -12.42 -7.43 0.29
N LEU A 106 -11.69 -8.37 -0.30
CA LEU A 106 -11.14 -9.54 0.42
C LEU A 106 -10.09 -9.16 1.47
N MET A 107 -9.33 -8.08 1.25
CA MET A 107 -8.35 -7.60 2.22
C MET A 107 -8.95 -6.63 3.26
N ALA A 108 -10.06 -5.97 2.97
CA ALA A 108 -10.77 -5.12 3.92
C ALA A 108 -11.29 -5.90 5.14
N ASP A 109 -11.70 -7.17 4.96
CA ASP A 109 -12.14 -8.04 6.04
C ASP A 109 -11.03 -8.40 7.04
N VAL A 110 -9.79 -8.47 6.60
CA VAL A 110 -8.64 -8.73 7.48
C VAL A 110 -8.34 -7.50 8.34
N MET A 111 -8.44 -6.30 7.76
CA MET A 111 -8.17 -5.04 8.45
C MET A 111 -9.29 -4.59 9.40
N SER A 112 -10.55 -5.01 9.15
CA SER A 112 -11.68 -4.71 10.05
C SER A 112 -11.52 -5.34 11.43
N LYS A 113 -10.78 -6.46 11.51
CA LYS A 113 -10.49 -7.15 12.78
C LYS A 113 -9.41 -6.47 13.62
N ILE A 114 -8.62 -5.56 13.01
CA ILE A 114 -7.52 -4.84 13.67
C ILE A 114 -8.00 -3.45 14.16
N SER A 115 -9.19 -3.00 13.76
CA SER A 115 -9.73 -1.73 14.27
C SER A 115 -9.88 -1.83 15.79
N MET A 116 -9.04 -1.07 16.50
CA MET A 116 -9.11 -0.98 17.95
C MET A 116 -10.52 -0.60 18.36
N ASN A 117 -11.06 -1.32 19.33
CA ASN A 117 -12.39 -1.07 19.89
C ASN A 117 -12.31 0.21 20.77
N MET A 118 -12.23 1.37 20.11
CA MET A 118 -12.06 2.68 20.75
C MET A 118 -13.26 3.04 21.64
N GLU A 119 -14.41 2.42 21.40
CA GLU A 119 -15.62 2.62 22.17
C GLU A 119 -15.49 2.12 23.62
N MET A 120 -14.53 1.22 23.90
CA MET A 120 -14.23 0.70 25.24
C MET A 120 -13.18 1.51 25.99
N MET A 121 -12.71 2.64 25.46
CA MET A 121 -11.78 3.51 26.19
C MET A 121 -12.46 4.16 27.38
N LYS A 122 -12.10 3.71 28.59
CA LYS A 122 -12.56 4.33 29.85
C LYS A 122 -11.89 5.69 30.08
N ASP A 123 -10.62 5.82 29.69
CA ASP A 123 -9.82 7.05 29.77
C ASP A 123 -9.70 7.69 28.39
N ASN A 124 -10.20 8.92 28.26
CA ASN A 124 -10.17 9.72 27.05
C ASN A 124 -9.29 10.97 27.23
N SER A 125 -8.33 10.96 28.16
CA SER A 125 -7.37 12.05 28.34
C SER A 125 -6.52 12.25 27.08
N ASP A 126 -5.99 13.45 26.87
CA ASP A 126 -5.11 13.76 25.74
C ASP A 126 -3.90 12.82 25.72
N ALA A 127 -3.32 12.53 26.90
CA ALA A 127 -2.18 11.60 27.02
C ALA A 127 -2.53 10.18 26.57
N ARG A 128 -3.71 9.68 26.97
CA ARG A 128 -4.13 8.33 26.57
C ARG A 128 -4.40 8.23 25.07
N VAL A 129 -5.01 9.25 24.50
CA VAL A 129 -5.27 9.34 23.06
C VAL A 129 -3.96 9.46 22.29
N ALA A 130 -3.02 10.29 22.74
CA ALA A 130 -1.68 10.43 22.14
C ALA A 130 -0.88 9.12 22.17
N ASP A 131 -0.86 8.40 23.30
CA ASP A 131 -0.22 7.09 23.43
C ASP A 131 -0.77 6.08 22.41
N MET A 132 -2.10 6.03 22.28
CA MET A 132 -2.76 5.12 21.34
C MET A 132 -2.43 5.48 19.89
N LEU A 133 -2.48 6.74 19.49
CA LEU A 133 -2.15 7.22 18.16
C LEU A 133 -0.68 6.98 17.85
N THR A 134 0.23 7.27 18.77
CA THR A 134 1.67 7.02 18.63
C THR A 134 1.97 5.54 18.38
N LYS A 135 1.32 4.63 19.12
CA LYS A 135 1.43 3.18 18.90
C LYS A 135 0.93 2.78 17.52
N GLY A 136 -0.21 3.34 17.10
CA GLY A 136 -0.77 3.11 15.77
C GLY A 136 0.16 3.55 14.64
N PHE A 137 0.70 4.76 14.70
CA PHE A 137 1.68 5.26 13.74
C PHE A 137 2.98 4.44 13.76
N THR A 138 3.48 4.06 14.94
CA THR A 138 4.69 3.24 15.04
C THR A 138 4.52 1.89 14.36
N MET A 139 3.42 1.20 14.59
CA MET A 139 3.10 -0.07 13.92
C MET A 139 2.97 0.12 12.41
N GLY A 140 2.22 1.14 11.96
CA GLY A 140 2.06 1.48 10.55
C GLY A 140 3.39 1.80 9.88
N ASN A 141 4.27 2.54 10.54
CA ASN A 141 5.60 2.88 10.03
C ASN A 141 6.50 1.65 9.86
N VAL A 142 6.47 0.71 10.81
CA VAL A 142 7.21 -0.56 10.70
C VAL A 142 6.71 -1.38 9.51
N ASP A 143 5.41 -1.48 9.34
CA ASP A 143 4.81 -2.30 8.28
C ASP A 143 5.03 -1.69 6.90
N ILE A 144 4.84 -0.37 6.74
CA ILE A 144 5.09 0.29 5.45
C ILE A 144 6.57 0.26 5.08
N THR A 145 7.50 0.38 6.05
CA THR A 145 8.94 0.26 5.80
C THR A 145 9.27 -1.12 5.23
N LYS A 146 8.81 -2.20 5.86
CA LYS A 146 9.03 -3.56 5.35
C LYS A 146 8.50 -3.74 3.92
N LYS A 147 7.36 -3.12 3.60
CA LYS A 147 6.80 -3.19 2.24
C LYS A 147 7.59 -2.36 1.24
N ILE A 148 8.06 -1.18 1.62
CA ILE A 148 8.96 -0.37 0.78
C ILE A 148 10.22 -1.17 0.46
N ASP A 149 10.89 -1.73 1.48
CA ASP A 149 12.12 -2.51 1.31
C ASP A 149 11.91 -3.73 0.39
N ARG A 150 10.77 -4.40 0.55
CA ARG A 150 10.42 -5.57 -0.28
C ARG A 150 10.18 -5.21 -1.73
N PHE A 151 9.53 -4.08 -2.01
CA PHE A 151 9.04 -3.74 -3.35
C PHE A 151 9.85 -2.64 -4.05
N GLU A 152 10.87 -2.05 -3.40
CA GLU A 152 11.60 -0.88 -3.92
C GLU A 152 12.18 -1.07 -5.33
N LYS A 153 12.59 -2.31 -5.67
CA LYS A 153 13.20 -2.59 -6.98
C LYS A 153 12.19 -2.77 -8.11
N ASP A 154 10.96 -3.16 -7.78
CA ASP A 154 10.00 -3.67 -8.75
C ASP A 154 8.73 -2.83 -8.86
N ALA A 155 8.37 -2.09 -7.79
CA ALA A 155 7.19 -1.24 -7.79
C ALA A 155 7.38 0.05 -8.63
N ASP A 156 6.27 0.57 -9.13
CA ASP A 156 6.25 1.83 -9.89
C ASP A 156 6.61 3.03 -9.00
N LYS A 157 7.35 3.98 -9.57
CA LYS A 157 7.86 5.16 -8.87
C LYS A 157 6.75 5.97 -8.17
N ASP A 158 5.58 6.09 -8.80
CA ASP A 158 4.44 6.82 -8.23
C ASP A 158 3.90 6.12 -6.98
N ILE A 159 3.87 4.79 -6.98
CA ILE A 159 3.39 3.98 -5.85
C ILE A 159 4.43 4.00 -4.73
N LEU A 160 5.72 3.84 -5.06
CA LEU A 160 6.80 3.96 -4.07
C LEU A 160 6.86 5.35 -3.43
N LYS A 161 6.67 6.40 -4.24
CA LYS A 161 6.58 7.76 -3.72
C LYS A 161 5.44 7.89 -2.72
N LEU A 162 4.25 7.39 -3.06
CA LEU A 162 3.09 7.44 -2.18
C LEU A 162 3.34 6.66 -0.87
N ALA A 163 4.02 5.51 -0.93
CA ALA A 163 4.41 4.73 0.24
C ALA A 163 5.39 5.50 1.15
N LYS A 164 6.42 6.12 0.56
CA LYS A 164 7.39 6.94 1.29
C LYS A 164 6.76 8.20 1.90
N ASP A 165 5.82 8.83 1.19
CA ASP A 165 5.05 9.96 1.72
C ASP A 165 4.20 9.53 2.93
N LEU A 166 3.54 8.34 2.88
CA LEU A 166 2.76 7.81 4.01
C LEU A 166 3.65 7.49 5.22
N LEU A 167 4.85 6.93 5.00
CA LEU A 167 5.83 6.70 6.06
C LEU A 167 6.27 8.02 6.73
N ASN A 168 6.54 9.05 5.95
CA ASN A 168 6.92 10.36 6.47
C ASN A 168 5.78 11.00 7.26
N PHE A 169 4.55 10.94 6.75
CA PHE A 169 3.36 11.39 7.46
C PHE A 169 3.24 10.72 8.84
N GLY A 170 3.45 9.39 8.92
CA GLY A 170 3.42 8.69 10.20
C GLY A 170 4.54 9.13 11.16
N LYS A 171 5.76 9.40 10.65
CA LYS A 171 6.87 9.92 11.47
C LYS A 171 6.59 11.31 12.01
N GLU A 172 6.10 12.20 11.15
CA GLU A 172 5.77 13.58 11.52
C GLU A 172 4.67 13.62 12.60
N ASN A 173 3.63 12.80 12.47
CA ASN A 173 2.56 12.75 13.46
C ASN A 173 3.04 12.20 14.81
N ILE A 174 3.98 11.25 14.85
CA ILE A 174 4.60 10.81 16.11
C ILE A 174 5.29 12.00 16.81
N GLU A 175 6.03 12.84 16.07
CA GLU A 175 6.67 14.03 16.65
C GLU A 175 5.64 15.05 17.17
N ILE A 176 4.55 15.27 16.43
CA ILE A 176 3.46 16.17 16.84
C ILE A 176 2.76 15.68 18.10
N LEU A 177 2.67 14.37 18.31
CA LEU A 177 2.00 13.76 19.48
C LEU A 177 2.86 13.77 20.74
N LYS A 178 4.19 13.87 20.66
CA LYS A 178 5.10 13.83 21.82
C LYS A 178 4.74 14.79 22.96
N PRO A 179 4.33 16.05 22.72
CA PRO A 179 3.97 16.98 23.81
C PRO A 179 2.74 16.55 24.60
N TYR A 180 2.00 15.56 24.14
CA TYR A 180 0.78 15.05 24.80
C TYR A 180 1.02 13.75 25.57
N LEU A 181 2.21 13.10 25.40
CA LEU A 181 2.62 11.88 26.12
C LEU A 181 3.18 12.20 27.55
#